data_b363c788ba0769c5b65249301ab21880
#
_entry.id   b363c788ba0769c5b65249301ab21880
#
_cell.length_a   1.000
_cell.length_b   1.000
_cell.length_c   1.000
_cell.angle_alpha   90.00
_cell.angle_beta   90.00
_cell.angle_gamma   90.00
#
_symmetry.space_group_name_H-M   'P 1'
#
loop_
_entity.id
_entity.type
_entity.pdbx_description
1 polymer ?
#
loop_
_entity_poly.entity_id
_entity_poly.type
_entity_poly.pdbx_seq_one_letter_code
_entity_poly.pdbx_strand_id
1 'polypeptide(L)'
;AVALFAGSLLSSAFSNQLVPAFKPFASGIIETKAERALADMGEEYKGLSIDDVVAAQPEKKYDYCLNLYKEAGLHQRRAAAMAKQACQLSDKNNMQIDEAAETTFCEDILYVAGTVLAAVLISIIFAVVANLTNLTFHIPNAPKLELYGGVAAGFIKGFVLCVLLC
;
A
#
# COMPACT_ATOMS: atom_id res chain seq x y z
N ALA A 1 4.55 11.43 7.44
CA ALA A 1 3.92 12.42 6.57
C ALA A 1 4.65 12.59 5.23
N VAL A 2 5.96 12.89 5.22
CA VAL A 2 6.73 13.11 3.98
C VAL A 2 6.81 11.86 3.12
N ALA A 3 7.04 10.67 3.71
CA ALA A 3 7.10 9.41 2.98
C ALA A 3 5.74 9.03 2.38
N LEU A 4 4.64 9.30 3.09
CA LEU A 4 3.28 9.07 2.58
C LEU A 4 2.97 10.00 1.40
N PHE A 5 3.39 11.26 1.49
CA PHE A 5 3.23 12.23 0.40
C PHE A 5 4.09 11.86 -0.82
N ALA A 6 5.36 11.52 -0.60
CA ALA A 6 6.25 11.04 -1.67
C ALA A 6 5.76 9.72 -2.27
N GLY A 7 5.25 8.79 -1.45
CA GLY A 7 4.63 7.54 -1.91
C GLY A 7 3.40 7.77 -2.78
N SER A 8 2.54 8.73 -2.41
CA SER A 8 1.36 9.08 -3.22
C SER A 8 1.74 9.71 -4.57
N LEU A 9 2.76 10.57 -4.59
CA LEU A 9 3.27 11.16 -5.84
C LEU A 9 3.91 10.11 -6.74
N LEU A 10 4.73 9.22 -6.20
CA LEU A 10 5.33 8.11 -6.95
C LEU A 10 4.25 7.16 -7.48
N SER A 11 3.28 6.78 -6.64
CA SER A 11 2.16 5.94 -7.05
C SER A 11 1.37 6.59 -8.19
N SER A 12 1.03 7.89 -8.10
CA SER A 12 0.28 8.59 -9.14
C SER A 12 1.08 8.76 -10.44
N ALA A 13 2.39 8.98 -10.34
CA ALA A 13 3.25 9.14 -11.52
C ALA A 13 3.51 7.83 -12.27
N PHE A 14 3.58 6.72 -11.53
CA PHE A 14 3.92 5.41 -12.09
C PHE A 14 2.72 4.46 -12.22
N SER A 15 1.55 4.78 -11.64
CA SER A 15 0.37 3.91 -11.66
C SER A 15 -0.01 3.51 -13.09
N ASN A 16 -0.05 4.44 -14.03
CA ASN A 16 -0.44 4.17 -15.42
C ASN A 16 0.53 3.24 -16.17
N GLN A 17 1.80 3.18 -15.73
CA GLN A 17 2.82 2.34 -16.38
C GLN A 17 3.06 1.04 -15.62
N LEU A 18 2.96 1.06 -14.30
CA LEU A 18 3.25 -0.10 -13.45
C LEU A 18 2.03 -0.98 -13.20
N VAL A 19 0.82 -0.41 -13.13
CA VAL A 19 -0.42 -1.20 -12.95
C VAL A 19 -0.54 -2.31 -14.00
N PRO A 20 -0.36 -2.07 -15.32
CA PRO A 20 -0.43 -3.14 -16.30
C PRO A 20 0.63 -4.23 -16.11
N ALA A 21 1.82 -3.88 -15.63
CA ALA A 21 2.90 -4.83 -15.37
C ALA A 21 2.65 -5.71 -14.14
N PHE A 22 1.98 -5.17 -13.13
CA PHE A 22 1.66 -5.88 -11.88
C PHE A 22 0.28 -6.54 -11.89
N LYS A 23 -0.60 -6.19 -12.84
CA LYS A 23 -1.93 -6.76 -12.98
C LYS A 23 -1.92 -8.29 -13.03
N PRO A 24 -1.04 -9.00 -13.79
CA PRO A 24 -1.01 -10.45 -13.81
C PRO A 24 -0.68 -11.08 -12.44
N PHE A 25 0.11 -10.39 -11.63
CA PHE A 25 0.41 -10.84 -10.26
C PHE A 25 -0.78 -10.65 -9.33
N ALA A 26 -1.45 -9.50 -9.43
CA ALA A 26 -2.64 -9.21 -8.65
C ALA A 26 -3.80 -10.15 -9.01
N SER A 27 -4.04 -10.41 -10.31
CA SER A 27 -5.10 -11.32 -10.78
C SER A 27 -4.87 -12.74 -10.27
N GLY A 28 -3.62 -13.25 -10.34
CA GLY A 28 -3.32 -14.58 -9.81
C GLY A 28 -3.62 -14.74 -8.31
N ILE A 29 -3.43 -13.69 -7.50
CA ILE A 29 -3.80 -13.70 -6.09
C ILE A 29 -5.34 -13.64 -5.94
N ILE A 30 -5.98 -12.75 -6.66
CA ILE A 30 -7.43 -12.53 -6.59
C ILE A 30 -8.19 -13.78 -7.06
N GLU A 31 -7.85 -14.36 -8.21
CA GLU A 31 -8.46 -15.58 -8.74
C GLU A 31 -8.38 -16.75 -7.74
N THR A 32 -7.22 -16.97 -7.12
CA THR A 32 -7.05 -18.05 -6.13
C THR A 32 -7.88 -17.85 -4.87
N LYS A 33 -8.33 -16.64 -4.59
CA LYS A 33 -9.12 -16.29 -3.40
C LYS A 33 -10.60 -16.07 -3.69
N ALA A 34 -10.97 -15.82 -4.97
CA ALA A 34 -12.33 -15.53 -5.38
C ALA A 34 -13.32 -16.65 -4.99
N GLU A 35 -12.97 -17.91 -5.24
CA GLU A 35 -13.83 -19.04 -4.86
C GLU A 35 -14.08 -19.11 -3.36
N ARG A 36 -13.06 -18.83 -2.54
CA ARG A 36 -13.20 -18.82 -1.08
C ARG A 36 -14.03 -17.64 -0.61
N ALA A 37 -13.80 -16.46 -1.20
CA ALA A 37 -14.58 -15.28 -0.89
C ALA A 37 -16.08 -15.47 -1.18
N LEU A 38 -16.42 -16.16 -2.27
CA LEU A 38 -17.80 -16.53 -2.59
C LEU A 38 -18.36 -17.57 -1.60
N ALA A 39 -17.58 -18.60 -1.25
CA ALA A 39 -17.99 -19.61 -0.27
C ALA A 39 -18.25 -19.00 1.12
N ASP A 40 -17.49 -17.96 1.52
CA ASP A 40 -17.70 -17.23 2.77
C ASP A 40 -18.97 -16.36 2.79
N MET A 41 -19.51 -16.04 1.63
CA MET A 41 -20.79 -15.35 1.52
C MET A 41 -21.99 -16.26 1.76
N GLY A 42 -21.83 -17.58 1.52
CA GLY A 42 -22.83 -18.62 1.72
C GLY A 42 -22.60 -19.80 0.80
N GLU A 43 -23.00 -20.99 1.25
CA GLU A 43 -22.88 -22.25 0.45
C GLU A 43 -23.60 -22.16 -0.91
N GLU A 44 -24.62 -21.29 -1.01
CA GLU A 44 -25.40 -21.06 -2.23
C GLU A 44 -24.61 -20.37 -3.36
N TYR A 45 -23.52 -19.67 -3.01
CA TYR A 45 -22.66 -18.96 -3.99
C TYR A 45 -21.46 -19.80 -4.44
N LYS A 46 -21.27 -20.96 -3.83
CA LYS A 46 -20.14 -21.83 -4.13
C LYS A 46 -20.19 -22.37 -5.55
N GLY A 47 -19.16 -22.08 -6.33
CA GLY A 47 -19.07 -22.49 -7.74
C GLY A 47 -19.83 -21.60 -8.74
N LEU A 48 -20.43 -20.50 -8.28
CA LEU A 48 -21.01 -19.49 -9.18
C LEU A 48 -19.93 -18.50 -9.63
N SER A 49 -20.17 -17.85 -10.77
CA SER A 49 -19.40 -16.68 -11.18
C SER A 49 -19.86 -15.47 -10.37
N ILE A 50 -18.93 -14.60 -9.97
CA ILE A 50 -19.29 -13.37 -9.28
C ILE A 50 -20.17 -12.47 -10.15
N ASP A 51 -19.97 -12.49 -11.45
CA ASP A 51 -20.79 -11.70 -12.38
C ASP A 51 -22.26 -12.13 -12.34
N ASP A 52 -22.54 -13.44 -12.22
CA ASP A 52 -23.89 -13.98 -12.09
C ASP A 52 -24.50 -13.57 -10.73
N VAL A 53 -23.70 -13.62 -9.66
CA VAL A 53 -24.14 -13.23 -8.31
C VAL A 53 -24.46 -11.73 -8.27
N VAL A 54 -23.61 -10.88 -8.84
CA VAL A 54 -23.79 -9.43 -8.87
C VAL A 54 -24.95 -9.03 -9.79
N ALA A 55 -25.15 -9.75 -10.91
CA ALA A 55 -26.29 -9.51 -11.79
C ALA A 55 -27.63 -9.78 -11.09
N ALA A 56 -27.67 -10.84 -10.26
CA ALA A 56 -28.85 -11.19 -9.48
C ALA A 56 -29.02 -10.33 -8.21
N GLN A 57 -27.94 -9.97 -7.56
CA GLN A 57 -27.90 -9.27 -6.25
C GLN A 57 -26.79 -8.20 -6.22
N PRO A 58 -27.02 -7.00 -6.80
CA PRO A 58 -26.00 -5.95 -6.88
C PRO A 58 -25.46 -5.47 -5.52
N GLU A 59 -26.25 -5.59 -4.45
CA GLU A 59 -25.88 -5.27 -3.09
C GLU A 59 -24.76 -6.18 -2.53
N LYS A 60 -24.54 -7.35 -3.12
CA LYS A 60 -23.50 -8.30 -2.70
C LYS A 60 -22.10 -7.93 -3.18
N LYS A 61 -21.96 -6.97 -4.10
CA LYS A 61 -20.65 -6.48 -4.56
C LYS A 61 -19.70 -6.16 -3.42
N TYR A 62 -20.20 -5.42 -2.42
CA TYR A 62 -19.36 -5.00 -1.30
C TYR A 62 -18.94 -6.17 -0.44
N ASP A 63 -19.87 -7.07 -0.12
CA ASP A 63 -19.59 -8.25 0.73
C ASP A 63 -18.56 -9.16 0.06
N TYR A 64 -18.68 -9.36 -1.26
CA TYR A 64 -17.70 -10.10 -2.04
C TYR A 64 -16.31 -9.49 -1.96
N CYS A 65 -16.16 -8.20 -2.30
CA CYS A 65 -14.86 -7.53 -2.25
C CYS A 65 -14.27 -7.53 -0.83
N LEU A 66 -15.12 -7.37 0.20
CA LEU A 66 -14.68 -7.42 1.58
C LEU A 66 -14.09 -8.78 1.96
N ASN A 67 -14.78 -9.86 1.61
CA ASN A 67 -14.31 -11.21 1.87
C ASN A 67 -13.07 -11.55 1.04
N LEU A 68 -13.06 -11.15 -0.23
CA LEU A 68 -11.92 -11.33 -1.12
C LEU A 68 -10.63 -10.73 -0.55
N TYR A 69 -10.70 -9.49 -0.07
CA TYR A 69 -9.53 -8.82 0.50
C TYR A 69 -9.13 -9.37 1.88
N LYS A 70 -10.08 -9.88 2.67
CA LYS A 70 -9.77 -10.61 3.90
C LYS A 70 -9.04 -11.91 3.61
N GLU A 71 -9.52 -12.68 2.62
CA GLU A 71 -8.88 -13.91 2.16
C GLU A 71 -7.49 -13.66 1.55
N ALA A 72 -7.27 -12.49 0.95
CA ALA A 72 -5.96 -12.02 0.52
C ALA A 72 -5.03 -11.60 1.69
N GLY A 73 -5.52 -11.69 2.94
CA GLY A 73 -4.73 -11.44 4.16
C GLY A 73 -4.76 -10.00 4.66
N LEU A 74 -5.63 -9.13 4.11
CA LEU A 74 -5.73 -7.75 4.58
C LEU A 74 -6.52 -7.65 5.89
N HIS A 75 -6.06 -6.76 6.76
CA HIS A 75 -6.78 -6.45 7.99
C HIS A 75 -8.15 -5.83 7.67
N GLN A 76 -9.18 -6.17 8.48
CA GLN A 76 -10.59 -5.81 8.26
C GLN A 76 -10.82 -4.34 7.87
N ARG A 77 -10.14 -3.39 8.53
CA ARG A 77 -10.31 -1.95 8.22
C ARG A 77 -9.82 -1.61 6.80
N ARG A 78 -8.70 -2.21 6.39
CA ARG A 78 -8.13 -1.99 5.07
C ARG A 78 -8.98 -2.67 3.99
N ALA A 79 -9.36 -3.92 4.22
CA ALA A 79 -10.26 -4.67 3.35
C ALA A 79 -11.58 -3.91 3.11
N ALA A 80 -12.18 -3.33 4.15
CA ALA A 80 -13.40 -2.53 4.01
C ALA A 80 -13.22 -1.25 3.19
N ALA A 81 -12.08 -0.56 3.37
CA ALA A 81 -11.77 0.64 2.59
C ALA A 81 -11.57 0.30 1.11
N MET A 82 -10.82 -0.77 0.82
CA MET A 82 -10.58 -1.24 -0.54
C MET A 82 -11.83 -1.81 -1.20
N ALA A 83 -12.68 -2.54 -0.48
CA ALA A 83 -13.97 -3.01 -0.99
C ALA A 83 -14.86 -1.84 -1.44
N LYS A 84 -14.91 -0.77 -0.65
CA LYS A 84 -15.64 0.43 -1.02
C LYS A 84 -15.05 1.10 -2.27
N GLN A 85 -13.72 1.17 -2.36
CA GLN A 85 -13.02 1.74 -3.51
C GLN A 85 -13.25 0.91 -4.78
N ALA A 86 -13.17 -0.42 -4.70
CA ALA A 86 -13.44 -1.32 -5.81
C ALA A 86 -14.89 -1.20 -6.33
N CYS A 87 -15.88 -1.14 -5.42
CA CYS A 87 -17.27 -0.90 -5.82
C CYS A 87 -17.44 0.45 -6.54
N GLN A 88 -16.84 1.52 -5.99
CA GLN A 88 -16.88 2.84 -6.63
C GLN A 88 -16.20 2.87 -8.00
N LEU A 89 -15.09 2.14 -8.14
CA LEU A 89 -14.36 2.03 -9.40
C LEU A 89 -15.17 1.26 -10.45
N SER A 90 -15.79 0.14 -10.05
CA SER A 90 -16.70 -0.65 -10.88
C SER A 90 -17.87 0.20 -11.38
N ASP A 91 -18.53 0.93 -10.49
CA ASP A 91 -19.69 1.75 -10.83
C ASP A 91 -19.33 2.96 -11.70
N LYS A 92 -18.20 3.62 -11.42
CA LYS A 92 -17.72 4.79 -12.17
C LYS A 92 -17.30 4.47 -13.59
N ASN A 93 -16.61 3.34 -13.78
CA ASN A 93 -16.01 2.96 -15.05
C ASN A 93 -16.86 1.92 -15.79
N ASN A 94 -17.97 1.48 -15.21
CA ASN A 94 -18.85 0.44 -15.73
C ASN A 94 -18.09 -0.85 -16.10
N MET A 95 -17.14 -1.23 -15.20
CA MET A 95 -16.27 -2.40 -15.35
C MET A 95 -16.75 -3.54 -14.44
N GLN A 96 -16.34 -4.77 -14.74
CA GLN A 96 -16.63 -5.93 -13.90
C GLN A 96 -16.03 -5.75 -12.51
N ILE A 97 -16.70 -6.32 -11.50
CA ILE A 97 -16.26 -6.13 -10.10
C ILE A 97 -14.93 -6.80 -9.81
N ASP A 98 -14.63 -7.92 -10.47
CA ASP A 98 -13.34 -8.60 -10.37
C ASP A 98 -12.21 -7.73 -10.90
N GLU A 99 -12.41 -7.14 -12.06
CA GLU A 99 -11.42 -6.23 -12.65
C GLU A 99 -11.20 -4.98 -11.80
N ALA A 100 -12.27 -4.44 -11.20
CA ALA A 100 -12.19 -3.32 -10.26
C ALA A 100 -11.45 -3.73 -8.99
N ALA A 101 -11.69 -4.94 -8.48
CA ALA A 101 -11.01 -5.47 -7.31
C ALA A 101 -9.52 -5.70 -7.57
N GLU A 102 -9.16 -6.29 -8.70
CA GLU A 102 -7.76 -6.48 -9.11
C GLU A 102 -7.02 -5.15 -9.24
N THR A 103 -7.64 -4.17 -9.90
CA THR A 103 -7.05 -2.85 -10.10
C THR A 103 -6.82 -2.15 -8.77
N THR A 104 -7.81 -2.15 -7.88
CA THR A 104 -7.70 -1.56 -6.53
C THR A 104 -6.61 -2.26 -5.72
N PHE A 105 -6.52 -3.57 -5.78
CA PHE A 105 -5.49 -4.34 -5.09
C PHE A 105 -4.09 -4.04 -5.64
N CYS A 106 -3.95 -3.95 -6.95
CA CYS A 106 -2.70 -3.60 -7.60
C CYS A 106 -2.24 -2.18 -7.23
N GLU A 107 -3.14 -1.20 -7.25
CA GLU A 107 -2.85 0.18 -6.84
C GLU A 107 -2.40 0.24 -5.38
N ASP A 108 -3.02 -0.54 -4.49
CA ASP A 108 -2.67 -0.61 -3.07
C ASP A 108 -1.27 -1.19 -2.85
N ILE A 109 -0.93 -2.29 -3.54
CA ILE A 109 0.42 -2.87 -3.51
C ILE A 109 1.46 -1.87 -4.01
N LEU A 110 1.19 -1.20 -5.13
CA LEU A 110 2.08 -0.19 -5.69
C LEU A 110 2.26 1.01 -4.75
N TYR A 111 1.19 1.44 -4.08
CA TYR A 111 1.27 2.50 -3.09
C TYR A 111 2.16 2.11 -1.90
N VAL A 112 1.98 0.91 -1.36
CA VAL A 112 2.80 0.39 -0.26
C VAL A 112 4.27 0.25 -0.70
N ALA A 113 4.51 -0.37 -1.85
CA ALA A 113 5.86 -0.53 -2.39
C ALA A 113 6.54 0.83 -2.65
N GLY A 114 5.82 1.78 -3.24
CA GLY A 114 6.29 3.14 -3.47
C GLY A 114 6.62 3.89 -2.16
N THR A 115 5.80 3.70 -1.13
CA THR A 115 6.02 4.31 0.19
C THR A 115 7.28 3.75 0.85
N VAL A 116 7.48 2.42 0.79
CA VAL A 116 8.70 1.76 1.31
C VAL A 116 9.93 2.25 0.56
N LEU A 117 9.88 2.28 -0.78
CA LEU A 117 10.98 2.77 -1.60
C LEU A 117 11.34 4.23 -1.27
N ALA A 118 10.32 5.10 -1.16
CA ALA A 118 10.52 6.49 -0.77
C ALA A 118 11.16 6.63 0.61
N ALA A 119 10.73 5.83 1.59
CA ALA A 119 11.31 5.83 2.93
C ALA A 119 12.79 5.41 2.91
N VAL A 120 13.14 4.39 2.12
CA VAL A 120 14.54 3.94 1.94
C VAL A 120 15.38 5.04 1.31
N LEU A 121 14.92 5.67 0.22
CA LEU A 121 15.63 6.74 -0.46
C LEU A 121 15.86 7.95 0.46
N ILE A 122 14.82 8.37 1.19
CA ILE A 122 14.92 9.45 2.17
C ILE A 122 15.95 9.09 3.25
N SER A 123 15.95 7.84 3.75
CA SER A 123 16.91 7.39 4.75
C SER A 123 18.36 7.42 4.23
N ILE A 124 18.58 7.05 2.97
CA ILE A 124 19.90 7.13 2.32
C ILE A 124 20.36 8.59 2.21
N ILE A 125 19.48 9.50 1.76
CA ILE A 125 19.79 10.92 1.66
C ILE A 125 20.20 11.47 3.03
N PHE A 126 19.44 11.17 4.09
CA PHE A 126 19.78 11.60 5.45
C PHE A 126 21.11 11.02 5.92
N ALA A 127 21.42 9.76 5.61
CA ALA A 127 22.69 9.14 5.97
C ALA A 127 23.87 9.84 5.26
N VAL A 128 23.72 10.16 3.96
CA VAL A 128 24.75 10.89 3.19
C VAL A 128 24.95 12.29 3.76
N VAL A 129 23.87 13.04 4.02
CA VAL A 129 23.94 14.39 4.59
C VAL A 129 24.60 14.35 5.97
N ALA A 130 24.23 13.39 6.84
CA ALA A 130 24.83 13.26 8.15
C ALA A 130 26.33 12.93 8.07
N ASN A 131 26.76 12.10 7.13
CA ASN A 131 28.18 11.82 6.92
C ASN A 131 28.95 13.05 6.39
N LEU A 132 28.35 13.82 5.48
CA LEU A 132 28.97 15.06 4.98
C LEU A 132 29.11 16.10 6.09
N THR A 133 28.11 16.25 6.96
CA THR A 133 28.18 17.18 8.12
C THR A 133 29.22 16.73 9.15
N ASN A 134 29.36 15.41 9.41
CA ASN A 134 30.41 14.90 10.30
C ASN A 134 31.83 15.16 9.76
N LEU A 135 32.04 15.12 8.45
CA LEU A 135 33.31 15.48 7.83
C LEU A 135 33.62 16.98 7.92
N THR A 136 32.58 17.84 7.94
CA THR A 136 32.74 19.29 7.92
C THR A 136 32.86 19.91 9.32
N PHE A 137 32.35 19.24 10.35
CA PHE A 137 32.30 19.74 11.76
C PHE A 137 33.27 19.01 12.71
N HIS A 138 34.41 18.56 12.25
CA HIS A 138 35.46 18.14 13.17
C HIS A 138 36.05 19.40 13.84
N ILE A 139 35.52 19.75 15.02
CA ILE A 139 36.02 20.87 15.82
C ILE A 139 37.13 20.32 16.72
N PRO A 140 38.42 20.64 16.47
CA PRO A 140 39.55 19.98 17.10
C PRO A 140 39.70 20.25 18.61
N ASN A 141 38.83 21.02 19.28
CA ASN A 141 38.95 21.40 20.67
C ASN A 141 37.70 21.25 21.51
N ALA A 142 36.63 20.56 21.08
CA ALA A 142 35.41 20.43 21.85
C ALA A 142 34.79 19.02 21.81
N PRO A 143 35.43 18.00 22.43
CA PRO A 143 34.94 16.61 22.42
C PRO A 143 33.55 16.46 23.06
N LYS A 144 33.16 17.32 23.99
CA LYS A 144 31.83 17.30 24.60
C LYS A 144 30.73 17.78 23.67
N LEU A 145 31.04 18.71 22.78
CA LEU A 145 30.07 19.22 21.78
C LEU A 145 29.81 18.17 20.70
N GLU A 146 30.83 17.41 20.34
CA GLU A 146 30.74 16.30 19.37
C GLU A 146 29.85 15.15 19.91
N LEU A 147 30.01 14.83 21.19
CA LEU A 147 29.19 13.83 21.88
C LEU A 147 27.71 14.24 21.94
N TYR A 148 27.42 15.47 22.38
CA TYR A 148 26.04 15.96 22.45
C TYR A 148 25.41 16.16 21.07
N GLY A 149 26.17 16.61 20.10
CA GLY A 149 25.74 16.74 18.70
C GLY A 149 25.40 15.39 18.08
N GLY A 150 26.22 14.37 18.31
CA GLY A 150 25.98 13.01 17.85
C GLY A 150 24.73 12.38 18.47
N VAL A 151 24.51 12.58 19.78
CA VAL A 151 23.32 12.09 20.48
C VAL A 151 22.06 12.79 19.97
N ALA A 152 22.08 14.11 19.81
CA ALA A 152 20.96 14.88 19.28
C ALA A 152 20.60 14.48 17.85
N ALA A 153 21.60 14.32 16.98
CA ALA A 153 21.42 13.87 15.61
C ALA A 153 20.88 12.42 15.54
N GLY A 154 21.36 11.54 16.40
CA GLY A 154 20.87 10.16 16.53
C GLY A 154 19.40 10.12 17.00
N PHE A 155 19.03 10.96 17.97
CA PHE A 155 17.67 11.05 18.46
C PHE A 155 16.71 11.60 17.39
N ILE A 156 17.08 12.65 16.67
CA ILE A 156 16.30 13.20 15.55
C ILE A 156 16.12 12.15 14.46
N LYS A 157 17.18 11.43 14.10
CA LYS A 157 17.13 10.35 13.12
C LYS A 157 16.19 9.21 13.56
N GLY A 158 16.27 8.79 14.82
CA GLY A 158 15.38 7.78 15.38
C GLY A 158 13.93 8.23 15.42
N PHE A 159 13.68 9.47 15.82
CA PHE A 159 12.34 10.05 15.84
C PHE A 159 11.72 10.15 14.45
N VAL A 160 12.49 10.61 13.45
CA VAL A 160 12.04 10.67 12.05
C VAL A 160 11.73 9.27 11.52
N LEU A 161 12.57 8.27 11.82
CA LEU A 161 12.30 6.88 11.44
C LEU A 161 11.01 6.35 12.08
N CYS A 162 10.78 6.61 13.37
CA CYS A 162 9.53 6.22 14.04
C CYS A 162 8.30 6.88 13.39
N VAL A 163 8.37 8.17 13.08
CA VAL A 163 7.26 8.90 12.42
C VAL A 163 7.03 8.42 10.98
N LEU A 164 8.06 7.91 10.31
CA LEU A 164 7.94 7.37 8.94
C LEU A 164 7.35 5.95 8.93
N LEU A 165 7.54 5.18 10.01
CA LEU A 165 7.06 3.80 10.14
C LEU A 165 5.66 3.70 10.77
N CYS A 166 5.19 4.73 11.48
CA CYS A 166 3.83 4.87 11.98
C CYS A 166 2.94 5.66 11.02
#